data_7c86dce8553f490e674bcf4f6c69af18
#
_entry.id   7c86dce8553f490e674bcf4f6c69af18
#
_cell.length_a   1.000
_cell.length_b   1.000
_cell.length_c   1.000
_cell.angle_alpha   90.00
_cell.angle_beta   90.00
_cell.angle_gamma   90.00
#
_symmetry.space_group_name_H-M   'P 1'
#
loop_
_entity.id
_entity.type
_entity.pdbx_description
1 polymer ?
#
loop_
_entity_poly.entity_id
_entity_poly.type
_entity_poly.pdbx_seq_one_letter_code
_entity_poly.pdbx_strand_id
1 'polypeptide(L)'
;SRTLTGEYNLSTQLDQEVESLEKFELMQSDIKRVVVHARGCTAARLIQASQEHGLEVVLVQSDPDMESYPAQLLRENDRLVCLGGNTPQESYLNAMSVIRIAEIEGVDAIHPGIGFLSESPQYARICREHGLNFIGPRSDNMDLMGNKSNAINTAKRLKIPVVPGSEGALANSSEASDVAEEIGYPVLIKAAHGGGGKGIAVVEQPGQLDPRFI
;
A
#
# COMPACT_ATOMS: atom_id res chain seq x y z
N SER A 1 12.27 -42.08 23.61
CA SER A 1 11.94 -41.90 22.18
C SER A 1 10.57 -41.25 22.07
N ARG A 2 10.54 -39.95 21.76
CA ARG A 2 9.33 -39.23 21.34
C ARG A 2 9.56 -38.87 19.90
N THR A 3 8.91 -39.59 19.00
CA THR A 3 8.82 -39.29 17.58
C THR A 3 7.90 -38.10 17.40
N LEU A 4 8.44 -36.96 16.96
CA LEU A 4 7.65 -35.81 16.50
C LEU A 4 7.36 -36.06 15.02
N THR A 5 6.23 -36.68 14.73
CA THR A 5 5.63 -36.72 13.39
C THR A 5 4.71 -35.50 13.26
N GLY A 6 5.29 -34.36 12.97
CA GLY A 6 4.56 -33.24 12.40
C GLY A 6 4.56 -33.41 10.90
N GLU A 7 3.69 -34.23 10.34
CA GLU A 7 3.38 -34.17 8.91
C GLU A 7 2.63 -32.86 8.65
N TYR A 8 3.37 -31.86 8.25
CA TYR A 8 2.81 -30.67 7.60
C TYR A 8 2.20 -31.14 6.29
N ASN A 9 0.91 -31.16 6.25
CA ASN A 9 0.16 -31.59 5.07
C ASN A 9 0.23 -30.50 3.98
N LEU A 10 1.36 -30.50 3.24
CA LEU A 10 1.62 -29.58 2.14
C LEU A 10 0.50 -29.59 1.08
N SER A 11 -0.21 -30.72 0.92
CA SER A 11 -1.32 -30.83 -0.02
C SER A 11 -2.50 -29.94 0.40
N THR A 12 -2.86 -29.91 1.67
CA THR A 12 -3.97 -29.11 2.18
C THR A 12 -3.69 -27.60 2.09
N GLN A 13 -2.42 -27.17 2.26
CA GLN A 13 -2.03 -25.78 2.05
C GLN A 13 -2.06 -25.39 0.58
N LEU A 14 -1.57 -26.25 -0.30
CA LEU A 14 -1.62 -26.04 -1.76
C LEU A 14 -3.06 -26.00 -2.26
N ASP A 15 -3.93 -26.89 -1.79
CA ASP A 15 -5.35 -26.89 -2.15
C ASP A 15 -6.05 -25.60 -1.69
N GLN A 16 -5.75 -25.09 -0.49
CA GLN A 16 -6.27 -23.80 0.00
C GLN A 16 -5.72 -22.59 -0.77
N GLU A 17 -4.46 -22.62 -1.19
CA GLU A 17 -3.87 -21.59 -2.03
C GLU A 17 -4.45 -21.61 -3.44
N VAL A 18 -4.65 -22.79 -4.04
CA VAL A 18 -5.30 -22.95 -5.34
C VAL A 18 -6.74 -22.47 -5.30
N GLU A 19 -7.53 -22.90 -4.30
CA GLU A 19 -8.91 -22.42 -4.12
C GLU A 19 -8.99 -20.90 -3.91
N SER A 20 -8.00 -20.33 -3.20
CA SER A 20 -7.84 -18.89 -3.00
C SER A 20 -7.51 -18.16 -4.32
N LEU A 21 -6.67 -18.75 -5.18
CA LEU A 21 -6.30 -18.20 -6.49
C LEU A 21 -7.47 -18.30 -7.48
N GLU A 22 -8.16 -19.42 -7.53
CA GLU A 22 -9.36 -19.60 -8.39
C GLU A 22 -10.47 -18.63 -7.97
N LYS A 23 -10.69 -18.42 -6.67
CA LYS A 23 -11.64 -17.44 -6.18
C LYS A 23 -11.22 -15.99 -6.48
N PHE A 24 -9.92 -15.72 -6.52
CA PHE A 24 -9.37 -14.44 -6.91
C PHE A 24 -9.52 -14.19 -8.43
N GLU A 25 -9.28 -15.19 -9.27
CA GLU A 25 -9.51 -15.12 -10.73
C GLU A 25 -10.99 -14.95 -11.06
N LEU A 26 -11.89 -15.65 -10.36
CA LEU A 26 -13.34 -15.48 -10.50
C LEU A 26 -13.81 -14.07 -10.10
N MET A 27 -13.20 -13.47 -9.07
CA MET A 27 -13.50 -12.09 -8.67
C MET A 27 -12.98 -11.05 -9.68
N GLN A 28 -11.90 -11.33 -10.41
CA GLN A 28 -11.38 -10.42 -11.44
C GLN A 28 -12.16 -10.46 -12.75
N SER A 29 -12.82 -11.57 -13.07
CA SER A 29 -13.53 -11.75 -14.34
C SER A 29 -14.80 -10.89 -14.48
N ASP A 30 -15.32 -10.32 -13.39
CA ASP A 30 -16.61 -9.62 -13.36
C ASP A 30 -16.52 -8.11 -13.13
N ILE A 31 -15.31 -7.52 -13.08
CA ILE A 31 -15.17 -6.06 -12.95
C ILE A 31 -15.59 -5.41 -14.27
N LYS A 32 -16.63 -4.57 -14.20
CA LYS A 32 -17.16 -3.80 -15.35
C LYS A 32 -16.99 -2.31 -15.13
N ARG A 33 -17.07 -1.86 -13.89
CA ARG A 33 -16.99 -0.44 -13.50
C ARG A 33 -16.04 -0.26 -12.33
N VAL A 34 -15.16 0.73 -12.41
CA VAL A 34 -14.12 0.97 -11.42
C VAL A 34 -14.10 2.43 -10.96
N VAL A 35 -13.99 2.65 -9.64
CA VAL A 35 -13.62 3.97 -9.12
C VAL A 35 -12.13 4.20 -9.31
N VAL A 36 -11.77 5.29 -9.98
CA VAL A 36 -10.40 5.83 -9.99
C VAL A 36 -10.28 6.84 -8.87
N HIS A 37 -9.67 6.42 -7.76
CA HIS A 37 -9.45 7.23 -6.56
C HIS A 37 -8.03 7.80 -6.58
N ALA A 38 -7.78 8.72 -7.49
CA ALA A 38 -6.50 9.37 -7.72
C ALA A 38 -6.69 10.73 -8.39
N ARG A 39 -5.62 11.51 -8.50
CA ARG A 39 -5.62 12.79 -9.23
C ARG A 39 -4.38 12.93 -10.13
N GLY A 40 -4.39 13.96 -10.99
CA GLY A 40 -3.25 14.31 -11.86
C GLY A 40 -2.85 13.19 -12.81
N CYS A 41 -1.57 13.01 -13.03
CA CYS A 41 -1.05 12.02 -13.99
C CYS A 41 -1.38 10.58 -13.61
N THR A 42 -1.49 10.27 -12.32
CA THR A 42 -1.91 8.95 -11.84
C THR A 42 -3.35 8.66 -12.28
N ALA A 43 -4.28 9.58 -12.03
CA ALA A 43 -5.67 9.42 -12.47
C ALA A 43 -5.77 9.28 -13.98
N ALA A 44 -5.07 10.14 -14.74
CA ALA A 44 -5.07 10.08 -16.21
C ALA A 44 -4.62 8.70 -16.73
N ARG A 45 -3.54 8.14 -16.17
CA ARG A 45 -3.05 6.81 -16.58
C ARG A 45 -4.02 5.70 -16.22
N LEU A 46 -4.64 5.77 -15.04
CA LEU A 46 -5.62 4.76 -14.60
C LEU A 46 -6.90 4.80 -15.43
N ILE A 47 -7.40 5.99 -15.78
CA ILE A 47 -8.54 6.15 -16.67
C ILE A 47 -8.25 5.47 -18.04
N GLN A 48 -7.13 5.82 -18.65
CA GLN A 48 -6.72 5.23 -19.93
C GLN A 48 -6.62 3.72 -19.86
N ALA A 49 -5.92 3.17 -18.84
CA ALA A 49 -5.78 1.74 -18.66
C ALA A 49 -7.13 1.05 -18.47
N SER A 50 -8.02 1.60 -17.63
CA SER A 50 -9.36 1.05 -17.40
C SER A 50 -10.17 1.02 -18.70
N GLN A 51 -10.15 2.11 -19.46
CA GLN A 51 -10.85 2.23 -20.73
C GLN A 51 -10.29 1.30 -21.83
N GLU A 52 -8.96 1.07 -21.84
CA GLU A 52 -8.30 0.11 -22.74
C GLU A 52 -8.75 -1.35 -22.45
N HIS A 53 -9.09 -1.63 -21.18
CA HIS A 53 -9.63 -2.93 -20.75
C HIS A 53 -11.16 -3.02 -20.82
N GLY A 54 -11.83 -2.03 -21.40
CA GLY A 54 -13.28 -2.02 -21.58
C GLY A 54 -14.07 -1.74 -20.30
N LEU A 55 -13.42 -1.19 -19.25
CA LEU A 55 -14.09 -0.84 -18.00
C LEU A 55 -14.72 0.55 -18.10
N GLU A 56 -15.87 0.73 -17.48
CA GLU A 56 -16.43 2.06 -17.18
C GLU A 56 -15.72 2.68 -15.98
N VAL A 57 -15.48 3.98 -16.04
CA VAL A 57 -14.74 4.71 -15.02
C VAL A 57 -15.65 5.63 -14.23
N VAL A 58 -15.55 5.59 -12.91
CA VAL A 58 -16.05 6.60 -12.01
C VAL A 58 -14.84 7.35 -11.44
N LEU A 59 -14.57 8.54 -11.97
CA LEU A 59 -13.48 9.39 -11.47
C LEU A 59 -14.00 10.21 -10.30
N VAL A 60 -13.34 10.09 -9.14
CA VAL A 60 -13.65 10.92 -7.97
C VAL A 60 -12.61 12.03 -7.83
N GLN A 61 -13.07 13.27 -7.69
CA GLN A 61 -12.20 14.45 -7.64
C GLN A 61 -12.66 15.40 -6.52
N SER A 62 -11.71 16.14 -5.91
CA SER A 62 -12.04 17.28 -5.04
C SER A 62 -12.57 18.46 -5.86
N ASP A 63 -13.21 19.45 -5.21
CA ASP A 63 -13.72 20.65 -5.90
C ASP A 63 -12.68 21.30 -6.83
N PRO A 64 -11.43 21.58 -6.40
CA PRO A 64 -10.42 22.20 -7.27
C PRO A 64 -9.99 21.34 -8.47
N ASP A 65 -10.20 20.02 -8.40
CA ASP A 65 -9.75 19.08 -9.42
C ASP A 65 -10.85 18.74 -10.45
N MET A 66 -12.07 19.26 -10.30
CA MET A 66 -13.22 18.92 -11.16
C MET A 66 -13.00 19.28 -12.64
N GLU A 67 -12.23 20.32 -12.94
CA GLU A 67 -11.89 20.75 -14.31
C GLU A 67 -10.49 20.27 -14.74
N SER A 68 -9.91 19.31 -14.02
CA SER A 68 -8.56 18.82 -14.29
C SER A 68 -8.47 18.00 -15.59
N TYR A 69 -7.26 17.84 -16.11
CA TYR A 69 -7.01 17.03 -17.31
C TYR A 69 -7.60 15.61 -17.22
N PRO A 70 -7.49 14.86 -16.11
CA PRO A 70 -8.16 13.55 -15.97
C PRO A 70 -9.66 13.61 -16.25
N ALA A 71 -10.36 14.64 -15.80
CA ALA A 71 -11.80 14.78 -16.04
C ALA A 71 -12.14 14.89 -17.53
N GLN A 72 -11.24 15.44 -18.35
CA GLN A 72 -11.41 15.59 -19.79
C GLN A 72 -11.20 14.26 -20.57
N LEU A 73 -10.63 13.24 -19.93
CA LEU A 73 -10.40 11.91 -20.52
C LEU A 73 -11.62 10.99 -20.43
N LEU A 74 -12.64 11.38 -19.69
CA LEU A 74 -13.86 10.58 -19.48
C LEU A 74 -14.66 10.45 -20.76
N ARG A 75 -15.20 9.25 -20.99
CA ARG A 75 -16.06 8.90 -22.11
C ARG A 75 -17.54 9.03 -21.72
N GLU A 76 -18.42 8.82 -22.67
CA GLU A 76 -19.88 8.99 -22.49
C GLU A 76 -20.46 8.16 -21.33
N ASN A 77 -19.97 6.92 -21.14
CA ASN A 77 -20.43 6.04 -20.05
C ASN A 77 -19.70 6.23 -18.74
N ASP A 78 -18.61 6.99 -18.74
CA ASP A 78 -17.86 7.30 -17.52
C ASP A 78 -18.58 8.36 -16.66
N ARG A 79 -18.20 8.48 -15.42
CA ARG A 79 -18.75 9.47 -14.46
C ARG A 79 -17.65 10.27 -13.79
N LEU A 80 -17.91 11.55 -13.63
CA LEU A 80 -17.14 12.44 -12.78
C LEU A 80 -17.96 12.75 -11.55
N VAL A 81 -17.44 12.43 -10.36
CA VAL A 81 -18.13 12.66 -9.09
C VAL A 81 -17.26 13.52 -8.17
N CYS A 82 -17.85 14.59 -7.64
CA CYS A 82 -17.18 15.45 -6.69
C CYS A 82 -17.16 14.83 -5.29
N LEU A 83 -15.98 14.74 -4.68
CA LEU A 83 -15.79 14.34 -3.27
C LEU A 83 -16.17 15.47 -2.31
N GLY A 84 -16.30 16.71 -2.82
CA GLY A 84 -16.35 17.92 -2.01
C GLY A 84 -14.97 18.30 -1.44
N GLY A 85 -14.95 19.46 -0.79
CA GLY A 85 -13.79 19.95 -0.06
C GLY A 85 -12.64 20.43 -0.95
N ASN A 86 -11.79 21.27 -0.35
CA ASN A 86 -10.64 21.87 -1.02
C ASN A 86 -9.31 21.25 -0.62
N THR A 87 -9.30 20.48 0.45
CA THR A 87 -8.10 19.82 0.96
C THR A 87 -8.18 18.30 0.80
N PRO A 88 -7.04 17.59 0.74
CA PRO A 88 -7.04 16.13 0.72
C PRO A 88 -7.78 15.50 1.91
N GLN A 89 -7.72 16.13 3.09
CA GLN A 89 -8.39 15.66 4.30
C GLN A 89 -9.91 15.68 4.17
N GLU A 90 -10.43 16.69 3.50
CA GLU A 90 -11.87 16.86 3.28
C GLU A 90 -12.41 16.01 2.12
N SER A 91 -11.52 15.55 1.23
CA SER A 91 -11.85 14.86 -0.02
C SER A 91 -11.21 13.46 -0.11
N TYR A 92 -10.03 13.36 -0.69
CA TYR A 92 -9.36 12.09 -1.02
C TYR A 92 -9.01 11.21 0.20
N LEU A 93 -8.83 11.79 1.39
CA LEU A 93 -8.57 11.04 2.62
C LEU A 93 -9.85 10.66 3.37
N ASN A 94 -11.02 11.04 2.86
CA ASN A 94 -12.30 10.64 3.40
C ASN A 94 -12.75 9.30 2.78
N ALA A 95 -12.30 8.21 3.39
CA ALA A 95 -12.60 6.85 2.92
C ALA A 95 -14.11 6.61 2.72
N MET A 96 -14.93 7.05 3.68
CA MET A 96 -16.38 6.80 3.65
C MET A 96 -17.08 7.53 2.50
N SER A 97 -16.62 8.73 2.14
CA SER A 97 -17.17 9.45 0.97
C SER A 97 -16.91 8.66 -0.31
N VAL A 98 -15.71 8.10 -0.47
CA VAL A 98 -15.38 7.29 -1.64
C VAL A 98 -16.21 6.00 -1.69
N ILE A 99 -16.35 5.31 -0.55
CA ILE A 99 -17.18 4.09 -0.44
C ILE A 99 -18.64 4.39 -0.79
N ARG A 100 -19.21 5.48 -0.25
CA ARG A 100 -20.62 5.86 -0.56
C ARG A 100 -20.82 6.18 -2.05
N ILE A 101 -19.87 6.87 -2.66
CA ILE A 101 -19.89 7.10 -4.11
C ILE A 101 -19.85 5.77 -4.86
N ALA A 102 -18.95 4.87 -4.48
CA ALA A 102 -18.82 3.54 -5.09
C ALA A 102 -20.13 2.74 -5.03
N GLU A 103 -20.82 2.77 -3.88
CA GLU A 103 -22.13 2.13 -3.71
C GLU A 103 -23.21 2.77 -4.58
N ILE A 104 -23.30 4.12 -4.60
CA ILE A 104 -24.30 4.86 -5.37
C ILE A 104 -24.11 4.64 -6.87
N GLU A 105 -22.87 4.66 -7.34
CA GLU A 105 -22.53 4.46 -8.76
C GLU A 105 -22.52 2.98 -9.17
N GLY A 106 -22.70 2.06 -8.22
CA GLY A 106 -22.76 0.63 -8.48
C GLY A 106 -21.48 0.09 -9.09
N VAL A 107 -20.32 0.46 -8.52
CA VAL A 107 -19.03 -0.02 -9.02
C VAL A 107 -18.63 -1.36 -8.41
N ASP A 108 -17.83 -2.11 -9.14
CA ASP A 108 -17.34 -3.43 -8.74
C ASP A 108 -16.00 -3.33 -7.99
N ALA A 109 -15.21 -2.28 -8.28
CA ALA A 109 -13.86 -2.15 -7.78
C ALA A 109 -13.45 -0.71 -7.54
N ILE A 110 -12.43 -0.54 -6.67
CA ILE A 110 -11.77 0.73 -6.42
C ILE A 110 -10.28 0.59 -6.71
N HIS A 111 -9.76 1.44 -7.60
CA HIS A 111 -8.33 1.59 -7.80
C HIS A 111 -7.83 2.81 -7.02
N PRO A 112 -7.05 2.62 -5.93
CA PRO A 112 -6.66 3.69 -5.01
C PRO A 112 -5.53 4.57 -5.55
N GLY A 113 -4.95 4.24 -6.70
CA GLY A 113 -3.81 4.94 -7.26
C GLY A 113 -2.54 4.81 -6.42
N ILE A 114 -1.86 5.94 -6.25
CA ILE A 114 -0.64 6.11 -5.45
C ILE A 114 -0.88 7.25 -4.46
N GLY A 115 -0.42 7.10 -3.21
CA GLY A 115 -0.66 8.07 -2.15
C GLY A 115 -2.07 7.96 -1.55
N PHE A 116 -2.54 9.00 -0.92
CA PHE A 116 -3.83 9.05 -0.19
C PHE A 116 -4.05 7.79 0.67
N LEU A 117 -5.03 6.96 0.29
CA LEU A 117 -5.42 5.74 1.01
C LEU A 117 -4.88 4.45 0.36
N SER A 118 -4.01 4.54 -0.65
CA SER A 118 -3.51 3.36 -1.38
C SER A 118 -2.73 2.36 -0.51
N GLU A 119 -2.10 2.84 0.57
CA GLU A 119 -1.35 2.02 1.52
C GLU A 119 -2.09 1.86 2.87
N SER A 120 -3.40 2.14 2.93
CA SER A 120 -4.21 2.03 4.12
C SER A 120 -4.84 0.63 4.25
N PRO A 121 -4.38 -0.22 5.20
CA PRO A 121 -4.99 -1.52 5.43
C PRO A 121 -6.46 -1.41 5.85
N GLN A 122 -6.79 -0.35 6.60
CA GLN A 122 -8.15 -0.09 7.03
C GLN A 122 -9.06 0.20 5.83
N TYR A 123 -8.60 1.01 4.88
CA TYR A 123 -9.37 1.31 3.68
C TYR A 123 -9.61 0.06 2.83
N ALA A 124 -8.60 -0.77 2.63
CA ALA A 124 -8.74 -2.04 1.93
C ALA A 124 -9.73 -3.00 2.63
N ARG A 125 -9.78 -3.01 3.98
CA ARG A 125 -10.79 -3.77 4.74
C ARG A 125 -12.18 -3.23 4.52
N ILE A 126 -12.38 -1.91 4.66
CA ILE A 126 -13.69 -1.27 4.45
C ILE A 126 -14.21 -1.55 3.04
N CYS A 127 -13.38 -1.42 2.00
CA CYS A 127 -13.77 -1.78 0.64
C CYS A 127 -14.36 -3.20 0.58
N ARG A 128 -13.67 -4.17 1.17
CA ARG A 128 -14.10 -5.57 1.17
C ARG A 128 -15.41 -5.79 1.96
N GLU A 129 -15.55 -5.12 3.11
CA GLU A 129 -16.75 -5.20 3.96
C GLU A 129 -18.00 -4.67 3.21
N HIS A 130 -17.79 -3.72 2.29
CA HIS A 130 -18.83 -3.16 1.42
C HIS A 130 -18.95 -3.89 0.06
N GLY A 131 -18.32 -5.07 -0.10
CA GLY A 131 -18.39 -5.87 -1.32
C GLY A 131 -17.63 -5.28 -2.51
N LEU A 132 -16.74 -4.32 -2.28
CA LEU A 132 -15.95 -3.66 -3.31
C LEU A 132 -14.58 -4.34 -3.43
N ASN A 133 -14.16 -4.61 -4.66
CA ASN A 133 -12.83 -5.15 -4.91
C ASN A 133 -11.79 -4.02 -4.83
N PHE A 134 -10.92 -4.07 -3.83
CA PHE A 134 -9.79 -3.16 -3.71
C PHE A 134 -8.67 -3.63 -4.64
N ILE A 135 -8.36 -2.86 -5.68
CA ILE A 135 -7.27 -3.17 -6.63
C ILE A 135 -5.94 -2.83 -5.97
N GLY A 136 -5.35 -3.81 -5.32
CA GLY A 136 -4.12 -3.67 -4.56
C GLY A 136 -3.85 -4.87 -3.65
N PRO A 137 -2.85 -4.78 -2.77
CA PRO A 137 -2.54 -5.84 -1.82
C PRO A 137 -3.68 -6.09 -0.84
N ARG A 138 -3.73 -7.27 -0.26
CA ARG A 138 -4.62 -7.58 0.85
C ARG A 138 -4.24 -6.76 2.09
N SER A 139 -5.23 -6.43 2.91
CA SER A 139 -5.03 -5.60 4.11
C SER A 139 -4.05 -6.20 5.12
N ASP A 140 -4.02 -7.54 5.27
CA ASP A 140 -3.08 -8.25 6.11
C ASP A 140 -1.62 -8.14 5.60
N ASN A 141 -1.43 -8.21 4.28
CA ASN A 141 -0.12 -7.97 3.68
C ASN A 141 0.32 -6.50 3.83
N MET A 142 -0.62 -5.55 3.73
CA MET A 142 -0.33 -4.13 3.95
C MET A 142 0.06 -3.87 5.41
N ASP A 143 -0.63 -4.45 6.39
CA ASP A 143 -0.28 -4.37 7.82
C ASP A 143 1.11 -4.97 8.08
N LEU A 144 1.40 -6.13 7.48
CA LEU A 144 2.68 -6.82 7.65
C LEU A 144 3.84 -6.02 7.06
N MET A 145 3.69 -5.54 5.83
CA MET A 145 4.76 -4.90 5.06
C MET A 145 4.85 -3.38 5.31
N GLY A 146 3.80 -2.76 5.81
CA GLY A 146 3.77 -1.33 6.14
C GLY A 146 4.67 -0.96 7.32
N ASN A 147 4.93 -1.90 8.23
CA ASN A 147 5.90 -1.72 9.30
C ASN A 147 7.28 -2.21 8.85
N LYS A 148 8.28 -1.32 8.83
CA LYS A 148 9.64 -1.62 8.34
C LYS A 148 10.31 -2.78 9.08
N SER A 149 10.17 -2.85 10.40
CA SER A 149 10.74 -3.93 11.21
C SER A 149 10.09 -5.27 10.90
N ASN A 150 8.75 -5.30 10.80
CA ASN A 150 8.00 -6.50 10.42
C ASN A 150 8.36 -6.97 9.01
N ALA A 151 8.51 -6.05 8.07
CA ALA A 151 8.90 -6.36 6.70
C ALA A 151 10.29 -7.00 6.64
N ILE A 152 11.29 -6.42 7.33
CA ILE A 152 12.65 -6.96 7.42
C ILE A 152 12.66 -8.35 8.09
N ASN A 153 11.96 -8.51 9.22
CA ASN A 153 11.89 -9.77 9.93
C ASN A 153 11.20 -10.86 9.10
N THR A 154 10.16 -10.50 8.37
CA THR A 154 9.47 -11.40 7.43
C THR A 154 10.40 -11.80 6.29
N ALA A 155 11.13 -10.87 5.69
CA ALA A 155 12.10 -11.16 4.64
C ALA A 155 13.21 -12.10 5.14
N LYS A 156 13.79 -11.83 6.33
CA LYS A 156 14.80 -12.71 6.97
C LYS A 156 14.25 -14.12 7.18
N ARG A 157 13.03 -14.26 7.72
CA ARG A 157 12.37 -15.56 7.93
C ARG A 157 12.18 -16.34 6.64
N LEU A 158 11.87 -15.65 5.54
CA LEU A 158 11.69 -16.22 4.21
C LEU A 158 13.01 -16.39 3.45
N LYS A 159 14.16 -16.11 4.11
CA LYS A 159 15.50 -16.18 3.50
C LYS A 159 15.66 -15.26 2.29
N ILE A 160 14.91 -14.17 2.23
CA ILE A 160 15.10 -13.12 1.24
C ILE A 160 16.27 -12.25 1.68
N PRO A 161 17.24 -11.97 0.81
CA PRO A 161 18.35 -11.08 1.14
C PRO A 161 17.87 -9.70 1.60
N VAL A 162 18.38 -9.23 2.73
CA VAL A 162 18.08 -7.90 3.26
C VAL A 162 19.40 -7.15 3.47
N VAL A 163 19.34 -5.84 3.39
CA VAL A 163 20.47 -4.98 3.76
C VAL A 163 20.73 -5.15 5.26
N PRO A 164 21.97 -5.39 5.70
CA PRO A 164 22.32 -5.45 7.11
C PRO A 164 21.86 -4.19 7.85
N GLY A 165 21.39 -4.35 9.08
CA GLY A 165 20.87 -3.24 9.89
C GLY A 165 20.37 -3.72 11.24
N SER A 166 20.00 -2.77 12.12
CA SER A 166 19.41 -3.06 13.43
C SER A 166 18.12 -3.86 13.32
N GLU A 167 17.81 -4.68 14.33
CA GLU A 167 16.56 -5.45 14.38
C GLU A 167 15.32 -4.62 14.77
N GLY A 168 15.53 -3.33 15.04
CA GLY A 168 14.46 -2.40 15.44
C GLY A 168 15.00 -1.01 15.65
N ALA A 169 14.18 -0.16 16.29
CA ALA A 169 14.62 1.14 16.74
C ALA A 169 15.66 0.97 17.87
N LEU A 170 16.76 1.71 17.75
CA LEU A 170 17.82 1.73 18.75
C LEU A 170 17.52 2.81 19.80
N ALA A 171 17.80 2.51 21.07
CA ALA A 171 17.42 3.39 22.16
C ALA A 171 18.39 4.57 22.34
N ASN A 172 19.66 4.40 21.92
CA ASN A 172 20.72 5.39 22.13
C ASN A 172 21.85 5.23 21.10
N SER A 173 22.76 6.23 21.09
CA SER A 173 23.89 6.27 20.16
C SER A 173 24.93 5.17 20.43
N SER A 174 25.04 4.66 21.66
CA SER A 174 25.96 3.56 21.98
C SER A 174 25.53 2.27 21.28
N GLU A 175 24.23 1.89 21.37
CA GLU A 175 23.69 0.74 20.64
C GLU A 175 23.85 0.90 19.13
N ALA A 176 23.69 2.14 18.65
CA ALA A 176 23.88 2.42 17.22
C ALA A 176 25.34 2.27 16.80
N SER A 177 26.31 2.62 17.67
CA SER A 177 27.73 2.39 17.43
C SER A 177 28.05 0.90 17.34
N ASP A 178 27.56 0.10 18.30
CA ASP A 178 27.82 -1.34 18.32
C ASP A 178 27.31 -2.01 17.05
N VAL A 179 26.08 -1.68 16.63
CA VAL A 179 25.49 -2.19 15.38
C VAL A 179 26.28 -1.70 14.15
N ALA A 180 26.70 -0.44 14.13
CA ALA A 180 27.47 0.11 13.02
C ALA A 180 28.86 -0.52 12.89
N GLU A 181 29.50 -0.86 14.00
CA GLU A 181 30.78 -1.60 14.01
C GLU A 181 30.62 -3.03 13.50
N GLU A 182 29.51 -3.71 13.86
CA GLU A 182 29.20 -5.06 13.36
C GLU A 182 28.94 -5.08 11.86
N ILE A 183 28.17 -4.10 11.35
CA ILE A 183 27.81 -4.02 9.92
C ILE A 183 28.97 -3.52 9.06
N GLY A 184 29.79 -2.61 9.61
CA GLY A 184 30.83 -1.88 8.90
C GLY A 184 30.35 -0.55 8.33
N TYR A 185 31.24 0.45 8.32
CA TYR A 185 30.97 1.77 7.75
C TYR A 185 31.16 1.81 6.23
N PRO A 186 30.44 2.66 5.48
CA PRO A 186 29.46 3.65 5.95
C PRO A 186 28.10 3.04 6.30
N VAL A 187 27.39 3.64 7.28
CA VAL A 187 26.03 3.27 7.66
C VAL A 187 25.05 4.43 7.48
N LEU A 188 23.77 4.10 7.29
CA LEU A 188 22.67 5.07 7.25
C LEU A 188 21.89 5.01 8.57
N ILE A 189 21.77 6.15 9.23
CA ILE A 189 20.83 6.35 10.35
C ILE A 189 19.53 6.89 9.78
N LYS A 190 18.40 6.35 10.24
CA LYS A 190 17.05 6.81 9.87
C LYS A 190 16.24 7.05 11.12
N ALA A 191 15.53 8.18 11.17
CA ALA A 191 14.57 8.43 12.24
C ALA A 191 13.47 7.34 12.24
N ALA A 192 13.12 6.82 13.42
CA ALA A 192 12.12 5.76 13.58
C ALA A 192 10.74 6.17 13.02
N HIS A 193 10.38 7.44 13.15
CA HIS A 193 9.10 8.01 12.70
C HIS A 193 9.24 8.93 11.48
N GLY A 194 10.33 8.83 10.73
CA GLY A 194 10.57 9.62 9.52
C GLY A 194 10.03 8.95 8.26
N GLY A 195 9.40 9.74 7.38
CA GLY A 195 8.93 9.34 6.06
C GLY A 195 9.49 10.23 4.95
N GLY A 196 9.53 9.72 3.71
CA GLY A 196 9.87 10.52 2.53
C GLY A 196 11.32 11.06 2.49
N GLY A 197 12.29 10.34 3.08
CA GLY A 197 13.71 10.73 3.06
C GLY A 197 14.11 11.78 4.10
N LYS A 198 13.20 12.21 4.97
CA LYS A 198 13.50 13.13 6.09
C LYS A 198 14.07 12.34 7.27
N GLY A 199 15.05 12.93 7.98
CA GLY A 199 15.71 12.28 9.11
C GLY A 199 16.62 11.11 8.72
N ILE A 200 17.29 11.20 7.56
CA ILE A 200 18.33 10.27 7.13
C ILE A 200 19.68 10.96 7.23
N ALA A 201 20.65 10.30 7.86
CA ALA A 201 22.04 10.74 7.93
C ALA A 201 23.00 9.62 7.54
N VAL A 202 24.02 9.95 6.73
CA VAL A 202 25.12 9.04 6.43
C VAL A 202 26.20 9.21 7.49
N VAL A 203 26.67 8.12 8.04
CA VAL A 203 27.80 8.06 9.00
C VAL A 203 28.91 7.28 8.34
N GLU A 204 30.00 7.97 8.02
CA GLU A 204 31.12 7.39 7.27
C GLU A 204 32.17 6.72 8.18
N GLN A 205 32.22 7.10 9.46
CA GLN A 205 33.22 6.60 10.42
C GLN A 205 32.72 6.73 11.86
N PRO A 206 33.27 5.97 12.83
CA PRO A 206 32.77 5.88 14.22
C PRO A 206 32.52 7.23 14.88
N GLY A 207 33.36 8.17 14.93
CA GLY A 207 33.20 9.44 15.67
C GLY A 207 32.10 10.40 15.15
N GLN A 208 31.39 10.04 14.09
CA GLN A 208 30.34 10.88 13.49
C GLN A 208 28.92 10.47 13.93
N LEU A 209 28.76 9.41 14.71
CA LEU A 209 27.45 8.83 14.99
C LEU A 209 26.68 9.63 16.04
N ASP A 210 27.31 9.99 17.18
CA ASP A 210 26.67 10.69 18.29
C ASP A 210 25.95 12.00 17.88
N PRO A 211 26.57 12.92 17.15
CA PRO A 211 25.89 14.17 16.77
C PRO A 211 24.77 14.00 15.74
N ARG A 212 24.63 12.84 15.15
CA ARG A 212 23.62 12.52 14.11
C ARG A 212 22.51 11.60 14.59
N PHE A 213 22.65 11.06 15.81
CA PHE A 213 21.63 10.24 16.44
C PHE A 213 20.62 11.18 17.13
N ILE A 214 19.42 11.29 16.57
CA ILE A 214 18.31 12.13 17.03
C ILE A 214 17.12 11.26 17.40
#